data_e83382f1a291e012da0d4d3a244d7a9b
#
_entry.id   e83382f1a291e012da0d4d3a244d7a9b
#
_cell.length_a   1.000
_cell.length_b   1.000
_cell.length_c   1.000
_cell.angle_alpha   90.00
_cell.angle_beta   90.00
_cell.angle_gamma   90.00
#
_symmetry.space_group_name_H-M   'P 1'
#
loop_
_entity.id
_entity.type
_entity.pdbx_description
1 polymer ?
#
loop_
_entity_poly.entity_id
_entity_poly.type
_entity_poly.pdbx_seq_one_letter_code
_entity_poly.pdbx_strand_id
1 'polypeptide(L)'
;MIDNNLTYNQTIKQIKRMKKVLFVAMALLVACSASFAQDAKEIMKERQATAKLAKKELGAKVDKTTKKEAKRLKKEGWVVSPGALPLEKQLERSYLMEFEYDENLFPKYIMANAQSIGENYDAAKTAATSLAITNLAGQIQTEVTALIENTVANQQLAAEDAASISETVMASKNLISQSIGRTITVVECYRVLDNKNREVMVRIAYNGEMAKEAAKKAVREELVKKGENLHEQLDKVLGF
;
A
#
# COMPACT_ATOMS: atom_id res chain seq x y z
N MET A 1 -58.66 38.76 23.61
CA MET A 1 -57.69 38.02 24.48
C MET A 1 -57.63 36.51 24.19
N ILE A 2 -58.07 36.03 23.06
CA ILE A 2 -58.18 34.57 22.78
C ILE A 2 -57.14 34.08 21.75
N ASP A 3 -56.47 34.95 20.99
CA ASP A 3 -55.56 34.53 19.89
C ASP A 3 -54.14 34.13 20.34
N ASN A 4 -53.67 34.58 21.49
CA ASN A 4 -52.29 34.30 21.92
C ASN A 4 -52.07 32.86 22.46
N ASN A 5 -53.12 32.17 22.89
CA ASN A 5 -52.99 30.80 23.38
C ASN A 5 -52.97 29.75 22.26
N LEU A 6 -53.56 30.04 21.10
CA LEU A 6 -53.59 29.14 19.95
C LEU A 6 -52.21 29.10 19.25
N THR A 7 -51.60 30.24 19.07
CA THR A 7 -50.24 30.42 18.49
C THR A 7 -49.19 29.83 19.40
N TYR A 8 -49.30 30.01 20.72
CA TYR A 8 -48.33 29.42 21.68
C TYR A 8 -48.37 27.89 21.69
N ASN A 9 -49.54 27.30 21.65
CA ASN A 9 -49.71 25.84 21.58
C ASN A 9 -49.26 25.23 20.25
N GLN A 10 -49.43 25.95 19.14
CA GLN A 10 -48.89 25.53 17.83
C GLN A 10 -47.38 25.59 17.81
N THR A 11 -46.75 26.61 18.38
CA THR A 11 -45.28 26.74 18.46
C THR A 11 -44.67 25.63 19.34
N ILE A 12 -45.28 25.32 20.49
CA ILE A 12 -44.81 24.19 21.34
C ILE A 12 -44.95 22.86 20.60
N LYS A 13 -46.01 22.65 19.82
CA LYS A 13 -46.18 21.43 19.02
C LYS A 13 -45.15 21.31 17.91
N GLN A 14 -44.78 22.41 17.26
CA GLN A 14 -43.69 22.45 16.27
C GLN A 14 -42.32 22.19 16.90
N ILE A 15 -42.00 22.81 18.03
CA ILE A 15 -40.75 22.59 18.76
C ILE A 15 -40.61 21.11 19.21
N LYS A 16 -41.70 20.49 19.69
CA LYS A 16 -41.72 19.06 20.04
C LYS A 16 -41.54 18.14 18.83
N ARG A 17 -42.13 18.54 17.66
CA ARG A 17 -41.92 17.80 16.38
C ARG A 17 -40.48 17.93 15.89
N MET A 18 -39.91 19.15 15.90
CA MET A 18 -38.51 19.38 15.50
C MET A 18 -37.52 18.62 16.41
N LYS A 19 -37.75 18.63 17.73
CA LYS A 19 -36.92 17.81 18.66
C LYS A 19 -37.00 16.32 18.36
N LYS A 20 -38.18 15.77 18.05
CA LYS A 20 -38.34 14.36 17.67
C LYS A 20 -37.62 14.02 16.34
N VAL A 21 -37.71 14.91 15.33
CA VAL A 21 -37.03 14.74 14.05
C VAL A 21 -35.51 14.84 14.23
N LEU A 22 -35.04 15.77 15.06
CA LEU A 22 -33.62 15.89 15.38
C LEU A 22 -33.06 14.66 16.13
N PHE A 23 -33.85 14.10 17.06
CA PHE A 23 -33.48 12.88 17.77
C PHE A 23 -33.44 11.64 16.85
N VAL A 24 -34.37 11.52 15.91
CA VAL A 24 -34.39 10.43 14.92
C VAL A 24 -33.25 10.56 13.92
N ALA A 25 -32.95 11.79 13.47
CA ALA A 25 -31.81 12.05 12.59
C ALA A 25 -30.46 11.74 13.28
N MET A 26 -30.32 12.10 14.57
CA MET A 26 -29.11 11.81 15.35
C MET A 26 -28.98 10.31 15.65
N ALA A 27 -30.07 9.59 15.88
CA ALA A 27 -30.06 8.13 16.06
C ALA A 27 -29.69 7.39 14.76
N LEU A 28 -30.12 7.90 13.59
CA LEU A 28 -29.76 7.33 12.28
C LEU A 28 -28.26 7.57 11.96
N LEU A 29 -27.72 8.73 12.31
CA LEU A 29 -26.26 9.02 12.14
C LEU A 29 -25.39 8.13 13.03
N VAL A 30 -25.83 7.85 14.27
CA VAL A 30 -25.10 6.94 15.18
C VAL A 30 -25.21 5.48 14.73
N ALA A 31 -26.35 5.07 14.14
CA ALA A 31 -26.49 3.71 13.60
C ALA A 31 -25.65 3.48 12.35
N CYS A 32 -25.49 4.48 11.47
CA CYS A 32 -24.59 4.39 10.31
C CYS A 32 -23.12 4.30 10.75
N SER A 33 -22.68 5.10 11.72
CA SER A 33 -21.28 5.04 12.19
C SER A 33 -20.93 3.73 12.89
N ALA A 34 -21.89 3.09 13.56
CA ALA A 34 -21.69 1.77 14.18
C ALA A 34 -21.57 0.66 13.15
N SER A 35 -22.27 0.72 12.03
CA SER A 35 -22.21 -0.26 10.94
C SER A 35 -20.85 -0.19 10.23
N PHE A 36 -20.36 0.99 9.90
CA PHE A 36 -19.02 1.16 9.26
C PHE A 36 -17.87 0.71 10.17
N ALA A 37 -17.96 0.95 11.48
CA ALA A 37 -16.96 0.49 12.43
C ALA A 37 -16.98 -1.04 12.63
N GLN A 38 -18.14 -1.67 12.44
CA GLN A 38 -18.30 -3.13 12.48
C GLN A 38 -17.72 -3.77 11.21
N ASP A 39 -18.02 -3.21 10.02
CA ASP A 39 -17.49 -3.67 8.74
C ASP A 39 -15.95 -3.54 8.70
N ALA A 40 -15.38 -2.43 9.17
CA ALA A 40 -13.94 -2.25 9.24
C ALA A 40 -13.26 -3.26 10.18
N LYS A 41 -13.86 -3.57 11.34
CA LYS A 41 -13.35 -4.60 12.26
C LYS A 41 -13.47 -6.01 11.68
N GLU A 42 -14.50 -6.28 10.91
CA GLU A 42 -14.73 -7.58 10.27
C GLU A 42 -13.73 -7.79 9.12
N ILE A 43 -13.51 -6.77 8.29
CA ILE A 43 -12.47 -6.76 7.26
C ILE A 43 -11.07 -6.94 7.86
N MET A 44 -10.77 -6.27 8.98
CA MET A 44 -9.49 -6.45 9.68
C MET A 44 -9.33 -7.87 10.25
N LYS A 45 -10.39 -8.46 10.79
CA LYS A 45 -10.38 -9.86 11.27
C LYS A 45 -10.18 -10.84 10.11
N GLU A 46 -10.87 -10.64 8.99
CA GLU A 46 -10.68 -11.45 7.78
C GLU A 46 -9.25 -11.34 7.23
N ARG A 47 -8.69 -10.14 7.15
CA ARG A 47 -7.31 -9.92 6.71
C ARG A 47 -6.31 -10.57 7.67
N GLN A 48 -6.52 -10.45 8.99
CA GLN A 48 -5.68 -11.14 9.98
C GLN A 48 -5.81 -12.67 9.90
N ALA A 49 -7.02 -13.18 9.69
CA ALA A 49 -7.25 -14.61 9.50
C ALA A 49 -6.59 -15.10 8.21
N THR A 50 -6.73 -14.34 7.11
CA THR A 50 -6.11 -14.63 5.81
C THR A 50 -4.58 -14.56 5.90
N ALA A 51 -4.02 -13.54 6.56
CA ALA A 51 -2.58 -13.42 6.79
C ALA A 51 -2.03 -14.58 7.66
N LYS A 52 -2.77 -15.00 8.72
CA LYS A 52 -2.39 -16.16 9.54
C LYS A 52 -2.50 -17.48 8.78
N LEU A 53 -3.55 -17.67 7.97
CA LEU A 53 -3.73 -18.84 7.11
C LEU A 53 -2.66 -18.87 6.01
N ALA A 54 -2.39 -17.74 5.35
CA ALA A 54 -1.33 -17.60 4.37
C ALA A 54 0.03 -17.95 4.98
N LYS A 55 0.35 -17.45 6.17
CA LYS A 55 1.60 -17.77 6.88
C LYS A 55 1.73 -19.26 7.23
N LYS A 56 0.62 -19.91 7.63
CA LYS A 56 0.58 -21.34 7.97
C LYS A 56 0.58 -22.24 6.73
N GLU A 57 -0.18 -21.88 5.70
CA GLU A 57 -0.25 -22.63 4.44
C GLU A 57 0.97 -22.38 3.55
N LEU A 58 1.54 -21.18 3.55
CA LEU A 58 2.77 -20.85 2.87
C LEU A 58 3.94 -21.68 3.40
N GLY A 59 4.07 -21.86 4.72
CA GLY A 59 5.13 -22.70 5.30
C GLY A 59 5.13 -24.15 4.77
N ALA A 60 3.95 -24.70 4.41
CA ALA A 60 3.83 -26.06 3.89
C ALA A 60 3.76 -26.14 2.35
N LYS A 61 3.15 -25.14 1.69
CA LYS A 61 2.91 -25.13 0.23
C LYS A 61 3.97 -24.35 -0.55
N VAL A 62 4.63 -23.38 0.06
CA VAL A 62 5.70 -22.58 -0.57
C VAL A 62 6.79 -23.47 -1.13
N ASP A 63 7.19 -24.50 -0.38
CA ASP A 63 8.24 -25.42 -0.81
C ASP A 63 7.92 -26.13 -2.15
N LYS A 64 6.66 -26.53 -2.37
CA LYS A 64 6.25 -27.15 -3.65
C LYS A 64 6.15 -26.12 -4.78
N THR A 65 5.60 -24.94 -4.49
CA THR A 65 5.41 -23.85 -5.47
C THR A 65 6.77 -23.29 -5.88
N THR A 66 7.66 -23.00 -4.93
CA THR A 66 8.99 -22.48 -5.22
C THR A 66 9.84 -23.49 -5.99
N LYS A 67 9.76 -24.79 -5.66
CA LYS A 67 10.46 -25.84 -6.41
C LYS A 67 9.95 -25.93 -7.85
N LYS A 68 8.62 -25.83 -8.06
CA LYS A 68 8.03 -25.87 -9.40
C LYS A 68 8.44 -24.65 -10.23
N GLU A 69 8.40 -23.46 -9.61
CA GLU A 69 8.79 -22.21 -10.25
C GLU A 69 10.30 -22.19 -10.57
N ALA A 70 11.15 -22.55 -9.63
CA ALA A 70 12.58 -22.64 -9.85
C ALA A 70 12.93 -23.64 -10.96
N LYS A 71 12.23 -24.79 -11.00
CA LYS A 71 12.39 -25.77 -12.08
C LYS A 71 11.99 -25.23 -13.45
N ARG A 72 10.91 -24.40 -13.50
CA ARG A 72 10.47 -23.72 -14.71
C ARG A 72 11.54 -22.73 -15.19
N LEU A 73 11.99 -21.85 -14.30
CA LEU A 73 13.03 -20.86 -14.60
C LEU A 73 14.34 -21.51 -15.06
N LYS A 74 14.77 -22.57 -14.38
CA LYS A 74 15.97 -23.34 -14.81
C LYS A 74 15.83 -23.94 -16.21
N LYS A 75 14.64 -24.41 -16.59
CA LYS A 75 14.38 -24.91 -17.95
C LYS A 75 14.40 -23.79 -19.00
N GLU A 76 14.06 -22.57 -18.61
CA GLU A 76 14.14 -21.38 -19.45
C GLU A 76 15.57 -20.79 -19.51
N GLY A 77 16.58 -21.47 -18.91
CA GLY A 77 17.98 -21.07 -18.93
C GLY A 77 18.39 -20.11 -17.83
N TRP A 78 17.51 -19.82 -16.86
CA TRP A 78 17.86 -18.95 -15.73
C TRP A 78 18.78 -19.65 -14.75
N VAL A 79 19.87 -18.95 -14.39
CA VAL A 79 20.87 -19.39 -13.43
C VAL A 79 21.16 -18.29 -12.41
N VAL A 80 21.64 -18.68 -11.23
CA VAL A 80 22.09 -17.74 -10.20
C VAL A 80 23.58 -17.49 -10.31
N SER A 81 24.04 -16.32 -9.87
CA SER A 81 25.48 -16.02 -9.83
C SER A 81 26.22 -16.97 -8.86
N PRO A 82 27.48 -17.30 -9.14
CA PRO A 82 28.30 -18.08 -8.22
C PRO A 82 28.33 -17.45 -6.81
N GLY A 83 28.11 -18.25 -5.78
CA GLY A 83 28.06 -17.79 -4.39
C GLY A 83 26.73 -17.22 -3.94
N ALA A 84 25.75 -17.01 -4.83
CA ALA A 84 24.40 -16.61 -4.45
C ALA A 84 23.61 -17.79 -3.88
N LEU A 85 22.54 -17.48 -3.12
CA LEU A 85 21.61 -18.51 -2.65
C LEU A 85 20.98 -19.24 -3.85
N PRO A 86 20.71 -20.56 -3.72
CA PRO A 86 19.97 -21.30 -4.73
C PRO A 86 18.64 -20.62 -5.07
N LEU A 87 18.22 -20.69 -6.34
CA LEU A 87 17.02 -20.00 -6.83
C LEU A 87 15.76 -20.36 -6.03
N GLU A 88 15.63 -21.62 -5.60
CA GLU A 88 14.55 -22.08 -4.74
C GLU A 88 14.49 -21.32 -3.42
N LYS A 89 15.65 -21.08 -2.80
CA LYS A 89 15.74 -20.34 -1.53
C LYS A 89 15.50 -18.85 -1.68
N GLN A 90 15.92 -18.28 -2.80
CA GLN A 90 15.62 -16.89 -3.14
C GLN A 90 14.10 -16.69 -3.32
N LEU A 91 13.44 -17.57 -4.07
CA LEU A 91 11.99 -17.54 -4.30
C LEU A 91 11.21 -17.76 -2.99
N GLU A 92 11.61 -18.76 -2.18
CA GLU A 92 10.99 -19.04 -0.89
C GLU A 92 11.02 -17.79 0.01
N ARG A 93 12.20 -17.17 0.15
CA ARG A 93 12.36 -15.94 0.91
C ARG A 93 11.48 -14.81 0.35
N SER A 94 11.45 -14.65 -0.96
CA SER A 94 10.64 -13.64 -1.62
C SER A 94 9.15 -13.80 -1.29
N TYR A 95 8.61 -15.01 -1.42
CA TYR A 95 7.20 -15.26 -1.11
C TYR A 95 6.88 -15.07 0.38
N LEU A 96 7.76 -15.45 1.29
CA LEU A 96 7.56 -15.23 2.71
C LEU A 96 7.50 -13.72 3.05
N MET A 97 8.38 -12.92 2.45
CA MET A 97 8.39 -11.46 2.66
C MET A 97 7.18 -10.76 2.03
N GLU A 98 6.67 -11.25 0.89
CA GLU A 98 5.54 -10.66 0.17
C GLU A 98 4.23 -10.69 0.99
N PHE A 99 4.08 -11.70 1.86
CA PHE A 99 2.88 -11.88 2.68
C PHE A 99 3.11 -11.54 4.16
N GLU A 100 4.15 -10.80 4.47
CA GLU A 100 4.41 -10.31 5.82
C GLU A 100 3.80 -8.92 6.00
N TYR A 101 2.87 -8.81 6.97
CA TYR A 101 2.17 -7.56 7.30
C TYR A 101 2.53 -7.12 8.71
N ASP A 102 2.45 -5.81 8.97
CA ASP A 102 2.54 -5.23 10.31
C ASP A 102 1.24 -5.39 11.09
N GLU A 103 1.16 -4.82 12.30
CA GLU A 103 -0.01 -4.86 13.17
C GLU A 103 -1.22 -4.10 12.58
N ASN A 104 -0.97 -3.13 11.71
CA ASN A 104 -1.96 -2.31 11.03
C ASN A 104 -2.34 -2.88 9.66
N LEU A 105 -1.86 -4.08 9.31
CA LEU A 105 -2.06 -4.75 8.03
C LEU A 105 -1.45 -3.99 6.82
N PHE A 106 -0.49 -3.11 7.07
CA PHE A 106 0.33 -2.56 6.02
C PHE A 106 1.43 -3.57 5.65
N PRO A 107 1.81 -3.70 4.37
CA PRO A 107 2.88 -4.59 3.98
C PRO A 107 4.19 -4.26 4.70
N LYS A 108 4.76 -5.24 5.41
CA LYS A 108 6.05 -5.05 6.07
C LYS A 108 7.19 -4.85 5.08
N TYR A 109 7.02 -5.40 3.89
CA TYR A 109 7.90 -5.19 2.75
C TYR A 109 7.09 -4.89 1.49
N ILE A 110 7.41 -3.79 0.83
CA ILE A 110 6.90 -3.50 -0.51
C ILE A 110 7.90 -4.06 -1.50
N MET A 111 7.41 -4.82 -2.47
CA MET A 111 8.27 -5.56 -3.40
C MET A 111 8.07 -5.09 -4.83
N ALA A 112 9.16 -5.08 -5.59
CA ALA A 112 9.10 -4.83 -7.01
C ALA A 112 10.08 -5.74 -7.75
N ASN A 113 9.73 -6.08 -8.98
CA ASN A 113 10.57 -6.88 -9.86
C ASN A 113 10.78 -6.17 -11.19
N ALA A 114 11.90 -6.46 -11.82
CA ALA A 114 12.19 -6.01 -13.17
C ALA A 114 13.14 -6.99 -13.88
N GLN A 115 13.15 -6.89 -15.20
CA GLN A 115 14.09 -7.60 -16.06
C GLN A 115 14.71 -6.60 -17.04
N SER A 116 15.96 -6.81 -17.37
CA SER A 116 16.64 -6.00 -18.38
C SER A 116 17.68 -6.83 -19.13
N ILE A 117 17.92 -6.44 -20.37
CA ILE A 117 18.93 -7.04 -21.23
C ILE A 117 20.09 -6.06 -21.37
N GLY A 118 21.31 -6.59 -21.32
CA GLY A 118 22.54 -5.82 -21.54
C GLY A 118 23.60 -6.66 -22.24
N GLU A 119 24.63 -6.01 -22.76
CA GLU A 119 25.75 -6.69 -23.41
C GLU A 119 26.52 -7.61 -22.46
N ASN A 120 26.51 -7.27 -21.17
CA ASN A 120 27.11 -8.06 -20.11
C ASN A 120 26.20 -8.10 -18.87
N TYR A 121 26.56 -8.95 -17.91
CA TYR A 121 25.80 -9.15 -16.68
C TYR A 121 25.64 -7.86 -15.87
N ASP A 122 26.70 -7.07 -15.70
CA ASP A 122 26.67 -5.90 -14.83
C ASP A 122 25.80 -4.79 -15.43
N ALA A 123 25.88 -4.56 -16.74
CA ALA A 123 25.02 -3.62 -17.44
C ALA A 123 23.54 -4.02 -17.31
N ALA A 124 23.22 -5.29 -17.58
CA ALA A 124 21.86 -5.81 -17.46
C ALA A 124 21.34 -5.72 -16.02
N LYS A 125 22.17 -6.07 -15.02
CA LYS A 125 21.82 -6.00 -13.61
C LYS A 125 21.58 -4.57 -13.15
N THR A 126 22.42 -3.63 -13.52
CA THR A 126 22.26 -2.21 -13.18
C THR A 126 20.95 -1.66 -13.74
N ALA A 127 20.67 -1.94 -15.02
CA ALA A 127 19.44 -1.51 -15.67
C ALA A 127 18.19 -2.17 -15.03
N ALA A 128 18.24 -3.47 -14.76
CA ALA A 128 17.15 -4.19 -14.07
C ALA A 128 16.91 -3.64 -12.67
N THR A 129 17.97 -3.34 -11.92
CA THR A 129 17.84 -2.77 -10.55
C THR A 129 17.25 -1.38 -10.59
N SER A 130 17.68 -0.51 -11.50
CA SER A 130 17.11 0.84 -11.67
C SER A 130 15.63 0.78 -12.04
N LEU A 131 15.25 -0.12 -12.95
CA LEU A 131 13.86 -0.32 -13.32
C LEU A 131 13.04 -0.88 -12.15
N ALA A 132 13.60 -1.80 -11.35
CA ALA A 132 12.93 -2.32 -10.16
C ALA A 132 12.69 -1.22 -9.12
N ILE A 133 13.62 -0.29 -8.92
CA ILE A 133 13.43 0.88 -8.02
C ILE A 133 12.31 1.79 -8.54
N THR A 134 12.24 2.03 -9.86
CA THR A 134 11.15 2.80 -10.47
C THR A 134 9.79 2.12 -10.29
N ASN A 135 9.75 0.80 -10.43
CA ASN A 135 8.55 0.01 -10.19
C ASN A 135 8.16 0.03 -8.71
N LEU A 136 9.15 -0.05 -7.81
CA LEU A 136 8.95 0.05 -6.36
C LEU A 136 8.32 1.39 -5.97
N ALA A 137 8.77 2.50 -6.55
CA ALA A 137 8.14 3.80 -6.33
C ALA A 137 6.66 3.82 -6.73
N GLY A 138 6.30 3.15 -7.82
CA GLY A 138 4.90 2.97 -8.23
C GLY A 138 4.09 2.13 -7.24
N GLN A 139 4.67 1.06 -6.67
CA GLN A 139 4.01 0.27 -5.63
C GLN A 139 3.81 1.09 -4.35
N ILE A 140 4.81 1.86 -3.94
CA ILE A 140 4.70 2.78 -2.78
C ILE A 140 3.56 3.78 -2.99
N GLN A 141 3.43 4.38 -4.18
CA GLN A 141 2.30 5.26 -4.49
C GLN A 141 0.96 4.55 -4.31
N THR A 142 0.82 3.33 -4.83
CA THR A 142 -0.41 2.53 -4.72
C THR A 142 -0.76 2.25 -3.26
N GLU A 143 0.19 1.83 -2.44
CA GLU A 143 -0.02 1.55 -1.03
C GLU A 143 -0.39 2.81 -0.23
N VAL A 144 0.27 3.94 -0.51
CA VAL A 144 -0.05 5.23 0.13
C VAL A 144 -1.42 5.73 -0.30
N THR A 145 -1.79 5.60 -1.56
CA THR A 145 -3.14 5.95 -2.04
C THR A 145 -4.20 5.11 -1.34
N ALA A 146 -3.98 3.81 -1.18
CA ALA A 146 -4.90 2.94 -0.44
C ALA A 146 -5.03 3.35 1.04
N LEU A 147 -3.95 3.81 1.69
CA LEU A 147 -4.03 4.37 3.05
C LEU A 147 -4.88 5.65 3.11
N ILE A 148 -4.74 6.55 2.12
CA ILE A 148 -5.55 7.77 2.02
C ILE A 148 -7.03 7.40 1.89
N GLU A 149 -7.38 6.48 0.99
CA GLU A 149 -8.76 6.03 0.78
C GLU A 149 -9.35 5.42 2.06
N ASN A 150 -8.58 4.59 2.77
CA ASN A 150 -9.01 4.01 4.05
C ASN A 150 -9.23 5.08 5.12
N THR A 151 -8.41 6.15 5.13
CA THR A 151 -8.53 7.25 6.09
C THR A 151 -9.80 8.07 5.83
N VAL A 152 -10.17 8.27 4.56
CA VAL A 152 -11.45 8.89 4.17
C VAL A 152 -12.63 8.01 4.57
N ALA A 153 -12.57 6.71 4.27
CA ALA A 153 -13.63 5.76 4.62
C ALA A 153 -13.90 5.71 6.14
N ASN A 154 -12.87 5.93 6.96
CA ASN A 154 -12.96 6.03 8.41
C ASN A 154 -13.32 7.44 8.92
N GLN A 155 -13.65 8.39 8.03
CA GLN A 155 -14.00 9.78 8.36
C GLN A 155 -12.91 10.55 9.14
N GLN A 156 -11.66 10.15 9.00
CA GLN A 156 -10.52 10.80 9.64
C GLN A 156 -9.90 11.92 8.79
N LEU A 157 -10.28 11.97 7.50
CA LEU A 157 -9.82 12.95 6.52
C LEU A 157 -11.00 13.41 5.67
N ALA A 158 -11.04 14.71 5.36
CA ALA A 158 -12.03 15.27 4.43
C ALA A 158 -11.73 14.79 3.00
N ALA A 159 -12.78 14.55 2.22
CA ALA A 159 -12.65 14.03 0.85
C ALA A 159 -11.85 14.97 -0.07
N GLU A 160 -11.98 16.30 0.13
CA GLU A 160 -11.24 17.30 -0.65
C GLU A 160 -9.74 17.27 -0.35
N ASP A 161 -9.36 17.20 0.93
CA ASP A 161 -7.96 17.07 1.35
C ASP A 161 -7.35 15.77 0.84
N ALA A 162 -8.11 14.67 0.91
CA ALA A 162 -7.69 13.37 0.41
C ALA A 162 -7.44 13.38 -1.11
N ALA A 163 -8.32 14.04 -1.88
CA ALA A 163 -8.16 14.17 -3.32
C ALA A 163 -6.87 14.93 -3.67
N SER A 164 -6.60 16.06 -3.00
CA SER A 164 -5.40 16.86 -3.21
C SER A 164 -4.13 16.09 -2.83
N ILE A 165 -4.13 15.39 -1.68
CA ILE A 165 -3.00 14.56 -1.26
C ILE A 165 -2.78 13.41 -2.25
N SER A 166 -3.84 12.72 -2.69
CA SER A 166 -3.74 11.62 -3.66
C SER A 166 -3.16 12.09 -4.99
N GLU A 167 -3.62 13.23 -5.51
CA GLU A 167 -3.06 13.83 -6.73
C GLU A 167 -1.57 14.14 -6.55
N THR A 168 -1.18 14.68 -5.40
CA THR A 168 0.20 14.99 -5.08
C THR A 168 1.05 13.72 -4.95
N VAL A 169 0.54 12.65 -4.34
CA VAL A 169 1.19 11.33 -4.30
C VAL A 169 1.44 10.82 -5.72
N MET A 170 0.45 10.91 -6.60
CA MET A 170 0.60 10.47 -8.00
C MET A 170 1.64 11.28 -8.76
N ALA A 171 1.76 12.58 -8.50
CA ALA A 171 2.78 13.44 -9.10
C ALA A 171 4.19 13.17 -8.55
N SER A 172 4.31 12.62 -7.33
CA SER A 172 5.57 12.49 -6.59
C SER A 172 6.40 11.25 -6.93
N LYS A 173 6.04 10.44 -7.93
CA LYS A 173 6.72 9.16 -8.24
C LYS A 173 8.23 9.28 -8.37
N ASN A 174 8.70 10.29 -9.08
CA ASN A 174 10.13 10.49 -9.29
C ASN A 174 10.85 10.87 -7.99
N LEU A 175 10.23 11.71 -7.16
CA LEU A 175 10.76 12.09 -5.85
C LEU A 175 10.77 10.92 -4.89
N ILE A 176 9.73 10.08 -4.90
CA ILE A 176 9.70 8.83 -4.14
C ILE A 176 10.85 7.93 -4.57
N SER A 177 11.03 7.72 -5.89
CA SER A 177 12.12 6.90 -6.43
C SER A 177 13.50 7.38 -5.97
N GLN A 178 13.74 8.70 -5.95
CA GLN A 178 14.98 9.31 -5.46
C GLN A 178 15.14 9.19 -3.92
N SER A 179 14.03 9.11 -3.19
CA SER A 179 14.00 8.98 -1.73
C SER A 179 14.16 7.53 -1.25
N ILE A 180 14.03 6.54 -2.15
CA ILE A 180 14.24 5.14 -1.81
C ILE A 180 15.71 4.93 -1.47
N GLY A 181 15.96 4.52 -0.23
CA GLY A 181 17.28 4.18 0.26
C GLY A 181 17.71 2.76 -0.10
N ARG A 182 18.39 2.10 0.83
CA ARG A 182 18.90 0.73 0.63
C ARG A 182 17.76 -0.27 0.50
N THR A 183 17.66 -0.91 -0.65
CA THR A 183 16.77 -2.05 -0.90
C THR A 183 17.46 -3.39 -0.60
N ILE A 184 16.66 -4.44 -0.44
CA ILE A 184 17.11 -5.82 -0.27
C ILE A 184 16.86 -6.58 -1.56
N THR A 185 17.89 -7.05 -2.25
CA THR A 185 17.70 -7.97 -3.37
C THR A 185 17.32 -9.36 -2.84
N VAL A 186 16.13 -9.82 -3.18
CA VAL A 186 15.58 -11.11 -2.71
C VAL A 186 15.64 -12.18 -3.78
N VAL A 187 15.52 -11.82 -5.06
CA VAL A 187 15.74 -12.70 -6.21
C VAL A 187 16.66 -12.02 -7.19
N GLU A 188 17.68 -12.74 -7.63
CA GLU A 188 18.61 -12.34 -8.67
C GLU A 188 19.02 -13.55 -9.47
N CYS A 189 18.67 -13.58 -10.74
CA CYS A 189 19.10 -14.62 -11.67
C CYS A 189 19.29 -14.01 -13.06
N TYR A 190 20.04 -14.72 -13.88
CA TYR A 190 20.33 -14.29 -15.25
C TYR A 190 20.27 -15.45 -16.22
N ARG A 191 20.14 -15.14 -17.50
CA ARG A 191 20.34 -16.10 -18.58
C ARG A 191 21.12 -15.47 -19.73
N VAL A 192 21.72 -16.33 -20.54
CA VAL A 192 22.42 -15.94 -21.76
C VAL A 192 21.46 -16.09 -22.91
N LEU A 193 21.31 -15.04 -23.72
CA LEU A 193 20.52 -15.05 -24.92
C LEU A 193 21.33 -15.53 -26.12
N ASP A 194 20.66 -15.90 -27.21
CA ASP A 194 21.29 -16.39 -28.44
C ASP A 194 22.32 -15.41 -29.04
N ASN A 195 22.05 -14.11 -28.91
CA ASN A 195 22.95 -13.03 -29.32
C ASN A 195 24.10 -12.76 -28.33
N LYS A 196 24.33 -13.64 -27.36
CA LYS A 196 25.30 -13.54 -26.27
C LYS A 196 25.04 -12.43 -25.24
N ASN A 197 24.01 -11.64 -25.39
CA ASN A 197 23.59 -10.69 -24.35
C ASN A 197 23.17 -11.44 -23.07
N ARG A 198 23.15 -10.71 -21.98
CA ARG A 198 22.67 -11.21 -20.68
C ARG A 198 21.31 -10.59 -20.38
N GLU A 199 20.36 -11.40 -20.03
CA GLU A 199 19.12 -10.97 -19.43
C GLU A 199 19.19 -11.21 -17.94
N VAL A 200 18.94 -10.18 -17.12
CA VAL A 200 18.95 -10.26 -15.67
C VAL A 200 17.56 -9.96 -15.14
N MET A 201 17.08 -10.81 -14.24
CA MET A 201 15.86 -10.62 -13.46
C MET A 201 16.27 -10.29 -12.03
N VAL A 202 15.71 -9.20 -11.48
CA VAL A 202 15.84 -8.85 -10.08
C VAL A 202 14.47 -8.69 -9.44
N ARG A 203 14.35 -9.10 -8.18
CA ARG A 203 13.25 -8.73 -7.30
C ARG A 203 13.85 -8.10 -6.05
N ILE A 204 13.40 -6.91 -5.72
CA ILE A 204 13.84 -6.14 -4.56
C ILE A 204 12.71 -6.03 -3.56
N ALA A 205 13.07 -5.95 -2.28
CA ALA A 205 12.16 -5.65 -1.18
C ALA A 205 12.62 -4.38 -0.48
N TYR A 206 11.68 -3.57 -0.05
CA TYR A 206 11.90 -2.34 0.70
C TYR A 206 11.02 -2.35 1.94
N ASN A 207 11.55 -1.94 3.07
CA ASN A 207 10.82 -1.92 4.33
C ASN A 207 9.61 -0.96 4.22
N GLY A 208 8.43 -1.40 4.68
CA GLY A 208 7.18 -0.67 4.57
C GLY A 208 7.18 0.67 5.31
N GLU A 209 7.76 0.72 6.52
CA GLU A 209 7.89 1.97 7.27
C GLU A 209 8.81 2.96 6.56
N MET A 210 9.95 2.50 6.06
CA MET A 210 10.85 3.33 5.25
C MET A 210 10.18 3.79 3.95
N ALA A 211 9.26 3.00 3.40
CA ALA A 211 8.49 3.37 2.22
C ALA A 211 7.49 4.50 2.51
N LYS A 212 6.80 4.45 3.67
CA LYS A 212 5.96 5.55 4.15
C LYS A 212 6.76 6.82 4.32
N GLU A 213 7.93 6.75 4.96
CA GLU A 213 8.83 7.89 5.15
C GLU A 213 9.32 8.49 3.82
N ALA A 214 9.70 7.65 2.87
CA ALA A 214 10.12 8.09 1.53
C ALA A 214 8.97 8.81 0.80
N ALA A 215 7.76 8.26 0.87
CA ALA A 215 6.56 8.88 0.31
C ALA A 215 6.24 10.21 1.01
N LYS A 216 6.23 10.23 2.34
CA LYS A 216 5.97 11.43 3.16
C LYS A 216 6.91 12.57 2.78
N LYS A 217 8.22 12.29 2.70
CA LYS A 217 9.22 13.27 2.31
C LYS A 217 8.95 13.82 0.91
N ALA A 218 8.71 12.95 -0.06
CA ALA A 218 8.47 13.32 -1.46
C ALA A 218 7.18 14.14 -1.62
N VAL A 219 6.09 13.71 -0.96
CA VAL A 219 4.79 14.39 -1.02
C VAL A 219 4.86 15.76 -0.34
N ARG A 220 5.52 15.87 0.83
CA ARG A 220 5.73 17.17 1.47
C ARG A 220 6.50 18.17 0.61
N GLU A 221 7.54 17.69 -0.06
CA GLU A 221 8.32 18.54 -0.98
C GLU A 221 7.44 19.05 -2.13
N GLU A 222 6.56 18.21 -2.66
CA GLU A 222 5.65 18.59 -3.75
C GLU A 222 4.52 19.51 -3.27
N LEU A 223 3.95 19.27 -2.08
CA LEU A 223 2.96 20.16 -1.44
C LEU A 223 3.53 21.58 -1.24
N VAL A 224 4.78 21.69 -0.77
CA VAL A 224 5.47 22.98 -0.62
C VAL A 224 5.59 23.68 -1.98
N LYS A 225 5.97 22.97 -3.05
CA LYS A 225 6.07 23.54 -4.40
C LYS A 225 4.71 24.04 -4.91
N LYS A 226 3.63 23.34 -4.59
CA LYS A 226 2.26 23.75 -4.93
C LYS A 226 1.70 24.86 -4.05
N GLY A 227 2.35 25.20 -2.93
CA GLY A 227 1.87 26.17 -1.94
C GLY A 227 0.70 25.64 -1.09
N GLU A 228 0.53 24.34 -1.02
CA GLU A 228 -0.52 23.68 -0.23
C GLU A 228 -0.03 23.36 1.19
N ASN A 229 -0.89 23.61 2.18
CA ASN A 229 -0.59 23.38 3.60
C ASN A 229 -1.38 22.18 4.15
N LEU A 230 -1.09 20.99 3.60
CA LEU A 230 -1.74 19.72 3.96
C LEU A 230 -0.81 18.78 4.75
N HIS A 231 0.19 19.33 5.42
CA HIS A 231 1.21 18.53 6.11
C HIS A 231 0.65 17.73 7.29
N GLU A 232 -0.26 18.33 8.08
CA GLU A 232 -0.91 17.63 9.19
C GLU A 232 -1.83 16.51 8.73
N GLN A 233 -2.54 16.73 7.63
CA GLN A 233 -3.40 15.72 7.02
C GLN A 233 -2.59 14.54 6.48
N LEU A 234 -1.47 14.83 5.83
CA LEU A 234 -0.53 13.80 5.38
C LEU A 234 0.01 12.97 6.54
N ASP A 235 0.34 13.62 7.66
CA ASP A 235 0.83 12.93 8.87
C ASP A 235 -0.23 12.00 9.47
N LYS A 236 -1.49 12.40 9.49
CA LYS A 236 -2.61 11.55 9.94
C LYS A 236 -2.76 10.30 9.06
N VAL A 237 -2.61 10.45 7.75
CA VAL A 237 -2.72 9.32 6.79
C VAL A 237 -1.59 8.32 6.99
N LEU A 238 -0.37 8.78 7.16
CA LEU A 238 0.81 7.92 7.22
C LEU A 238 1.12 7.39 8.64
N GLY A 239 0.32 7.80 9.65
CA GLY A 239 0.33 7.17 10.98
C GLY A 239 1.49 7.61 11.88
N PHE A 240 1.89 8.88 11.82
CA PHE A 240 2.92 9.47 12.68
C PHE A 240 2.36 10.54 13.58
#